data_c9dd83aea6308ac1cf4b00c0cc2201e0
#
_entry.id   c9dd83aea6308ac1cf4b00c0cc2201e0
#
_cell.length_a   1.000
_cell.length_b   1.000
_cell.length_c   1.000
_cell.angle_alpha   90.00
_cell.angle_beta   90.00
_cell.angle_gamma   90.00
#
_symmetry.space_group_name_H-M   'P 1'
#
loop_
_entity.id
_entity.type
_entity.pdbx_description
1 polymer ?
#
loop_
_entity_poly.entity_id
_entity_poly.type
_entity_poly.pdbx_seq_one_letter_code
_entity_poly.pdbx_strand_id
1 'polypeptide(L)'
;VNMGINGASTNLSLGAIDNYQRFLNKPVLGPAATTEILAIPEIWQKRAFSILDLSKFQFAAGQSFDAEFVGRDPVLLLGENPISVDYFGLQVLTLAREKRGMKARKPEDVLIFRYAKELGLGDVKDAKLFDLP
;
A
#
# COMPACT_ATOMS: atom_id res chain seq x y z
N VAL A 1 1.67 8.27 9.34
CA VAL A 1 0.75 7.14 9.40
C VAL A 1 0.24 6.89 8.02
N ASN A 2 0.59 5.81 7.48
CA ASN A 2 0.16 5.46 6.16
C ASN A 2 -1.22 4.87 6.20
N MET A 3 -2.10 5.52 5.55
CA MET A 3 -3.51 5.19 5.65
C MET A 3 -3.96 4.69 4.30
N GLY A 4 -4.07 3.41 4.20
CA GLY A 4 -4.61 2.83 3.02
C GLY A 4 -4.01 1.47 2.70
N ILE A 5 -4.67 0.83 1.77
CA ILE A 5 -4.37 -0.52 1.34
C ILE A 5 -3.01 -0.62 0.65
N ASN A 6 -2.54 0.48 0.07
CA ASN A 6 -1.35 0.56 -0.76
C ASN A 6 -0.34 1.60 -0.23
N GLY A 7 -0.12 1.57 1.05
CA GLY A 7 0.67 2.56 1.76
C GLY A 7 2.13 2.63 1.36
N ALA A 8 2.79 1.51 1.18
CA ALA A 8 4.20 1.49 0.80
C ALA A 8 4.38 2.06 -0.61
N SER A 9 3.57 1.63 -1.57
CA SER A 9 3.61 2.12 -2.96
C SER A 9 3.28 3.59 -3.07
N THR A 10 2.23 4.03 -2.36
CA THR A 10 1.79 5.43 -2.38
C THR A 10 2.83 6.35 -1.76
N ASN A 11 3.46 5.96 -0.67
CA ASN A 11 4.48 6.79 -0.04
C ASN A 11 5.72 6.97 -0.92
N LEU A 12 6.17 5.90 -1.58
CA LEU A 12 7.28 5.99 -2.50
C LEU A 12 6.96 6.93 -3.67
N SER A 13 5.77 6.80 -4.26
CA SER A 13 5.32 7.67 -5.35
C SER A 13 5.17 9.12 -4.91
N LEU A 14 4.55 9.37 -3.76
CA LEU A 14 4.37 10.73 -3.24
C LEU A 14 5.70 11.38 -2.87
N GLY A 15 6.71 10.62 -2.49
CA GLY A 15 8.06 11.12 -2.25
C GLY A 15 8.74 11.67 -3.50
N ALA A 16 8.32 11.22 -4.68
CA ALA A 16 8.85 11.67 -5.98
C ALA A 16 8.15 12.91 -6.55
N ILE A 17 7.06 13.37 -5.91
CA ILE A 17 6.27 14.52 -6.39
C ILE A 17 6.53 15.71 -5.47
N ASP A 18 6.70 16.90 -6.04
CA ASP A 18 6.84 18.12 -5.25
C ASP A 18 5.57 18.43 -4.43
N ASN A 19 5.72 19.16 -3.34
CA ASN A 19 4.63 19.44 -2.42
C ASN A 19 3.48 20.22 -3.06
N TYR A 20 3.78 21.12 -4.00
CA TYR A 20 2.79 21.91 -4.68
C TYR A 20 1.84 21.04 -5.51
N GLN A 21 2.40 20.16 -6.32
CA GLN A 21 1.63 19.21 -7.15
C GLN A 21 0.81 18.23 -6.30
N ARG A 22 1.39 17.79 -5.18
CA ARG A 22 0.75 16.86 -4.25
C ARG A 22 -0.56 17.39 -3.67
N PHE A 23 -0.64 18.69 -3.40
CA PHE A 23 -1.82 19.29 -2.76
C PHE A 23 -2.82 19.89 -3.75
N LEU A 24 -2.40 20.34 -4.92
CA LEU A 24 -3.25 21.03 -5.88
C LEU A 24 -3.99 20.09 -6.84
N ASN A 25 -3.38 18.98 -7.21
CA ASN A 25 -3.91 18.08 -8.23
C ASN A 25 -4.40 16.75 -7.64
N LYS A 26 -5.34 16.82 -6.71
CA LYS A 26 -5.94 15.65 -6.07
C LYS A 26 -6.40 14.53 -7.03
N PRO A 27 -6.97 14.81 -8.22
CA PRO A 27 -7.39 13.77 -9.15
C PRO A 27 -6.22 13.01 -9.79
N VAL A 28 -5.02 13.60 -9.84
CA VAL A 28 -3.86 13.01 -10.50
C VAL A 28 -3.21 11.90 -9.67
N LEU A 29 -3.46 11.87 -8.38
CA LEU A 29 -2.85 10.91 -7.45
C LEU A 29 -3.69 9.63 -7.25
N GLY A 30 -4.43 9.23 -8.26
CA GLY A 30 -5.15 7.97 -8.27
C GLY A 30 -4.20 6.75 -8.44
N PRO A 31 -4.75 5.54 -8.37
CA PRO A 31 -3.96 4.30 -8.47
C PRO A 31 -3.09 4.21 -9.73
N ALA A 32 -3.58 4.71 -10.87
CA ALA A 32 -2.83 4.74 -12.12
C ALA A 32 -1.58 5.63 -11.99
N ALA A 33 -1.77 6.89 -11.58
CA ALA A 33 -0.66 7.83 -11.42
C ALA A 33 0.38 7.32 -10.40
N THR A 34 -0.06 6.69 -9.30
CA THR A 34 0.85 6.08 -8.33
C THR A 34 1.75 5.04 -8.98
N THR A 35 1.20 4.15 -9.79
CA THR A 35 1.97 3.09 -10.45
C THR A 35 2.83 3.60 -11.59
N GLU A 36 2.36 4.60 -12.34
CA GLU A 36 3.15 5.26 -13.39
C GLU A 36 4.39 5.95 -12.83
N ILE A 37 4.26 6.64 -11.68
CA ILE A 37 5.40 7.24 -10.99
C ILE A 37 6.38 6.17 -10.51
N LEU A 38 5.88 5.07 -9.94
CA LEU A 38 6.73 3.96 -9.51
C LEU A 38 7.47 3.31 -10.69
N ALA A 39 6.85 3.28 -11.86
CA ALA A 39 7.42 2.68 -13.06
C ALA A 39 8.55 3.53 -13.70
N ILE A 40 8.75 4.78 -13.25
CA ILE A 40 9.87 5.60 -13.68
C ILE A 40 11.18 4.87 -13.31
N PRO A 41 12.07 4.56 -14.30
CA PRO A 41 13.24 3.71 -14.02
C PRO A 41 14.14 4.26 -12.91
N GLU A 42 14.32 5.57 -12.85
CA GLU A 42 15.14 6.24 -11.85
C GLU A 42 14.59 6.08 -10.42
N ILE A 43 13.28 5.88 -10.27
CA ILE A 43 12.61 5.62 -8.99
C ILE A 43 12.66 4.12 -8.71
N TRP A 44 12.21 3.31 -9.68
CA TRP A 44 12.07 1.86 -9.47
C TRP A 44 13.40 1.16 -9.20
N GLN A 45 14.46 1.54 -9.93
CA GLN A 45 15.77 0.92 -9.77
C GLN A 45 16.53 1.37 -8.52
N LYS A 46 16.23 2.55 -8.00
CA LYS A 46 16.92 3.10 -6.81
C LYS A 46 16.25 2.72 -5.48
N ARG A 47 15.10 2.08 -5.51
CA ARG A 47 14.47 1.60 -4.28
C ARG A 47 15.35 0.53 -3.63
N ALA A 48 15.51 0.58 -2.33
CA ALA A 48 16.18 -0.46 -1.56
C ALA A 48 15.15 -1.43 -0.98
N PHE A 49 14.34 -0.96 -0.08
CA PHE A 49 13.28 -1.75 0.55
C PHE A 49 12.17 -0.84 1.08
N SER A 50 11.03 -1.44 1.38
CA SER A 50 9.90 -0.78 2.04
C SER A 50 9.62 -1.46 3.37
N ILE A 51 9.30 -0.66 4.37
CA ILE A 51 8.83 -1.14 5.68
C ILE A 51 7.40 -0.67 5.87
N LEU A 52 6.52 -1.59 6.23
CA LEU A 52 5.15 -1.30 6.63
C LEU A 52 4.97 -1.71 8.09
N ASP A 53 4.76 -0.71 8.96
CA ASP A 53 4.50 -0.91 10.37
C ASP A 53 2.99 -1.10 10.59
N LEU A 54 2.62 -2.26 11.11
CA LEU A 54 1.25 -2.66 11.42
C LEU A 54 0.96 -2.63 12.93
N SER A 55 1.89 -2.13 13.75
CA SER A 55 1.68 -2.02 15.20
C SER A 55 0.43 -1.20 15.54
N LYS A 56 0.07 -0.27 14.68
CA LYS A 56 -1.18 0.51 14.74
C LYS A 56 -1.61 0.92 13.34
N PHE A 57 -2.76 0.46 12.91
CA PHE A 57 -3.32 0.77 11.58
C PHE A 57 -4.81 1.05 11.66
N GLN A 58 -5.33 1.74 10.65
CA GLN A 58 -6.77 1.99 10.51
C GLN A 58 -7.30 1.19 9.32
N PHE A 59 -8.35 0.40 9.54
CA PHE A 59 -8.91 -0.53 8.54
C PHE A 59 -10.22 -0.05 7.90
N ALA A 60 -10.74 1.10 8.32
CA ALA A 60 -11.94 1.72 7.74
C ALA A 60 -11.93 3.26 7.94
N ALA A 61 -13.02 3.94 7.63
CA ALA A 61 -13.24 5.40 7.72
C ALA A 61 -12.39 6.27 6.78
N GLY A 62 -11.70 5.70 5.80
CA GLY A 62 -10.97 6.46 4.78
C GLY A 62 -9.74 7.20 5.34
N GLN A 63 -9.55 8.46 4.95
CA GLN A 63 -8.36 9.25 5.31
C GLN A 63 -8.46 9.94 6.67
N SER A 64 -9.64 10.13 7.20
CA SER A 64 -9.84 10.72 8.52
C SER A 64 -9.53 9.69 9.61
N PHE A 65 -8.86 10.14 10.66
CA PHE A 65 -8.63 9.27 11.81
C PHE A 65 -9.94 8.97 12.54
N ASP A 66 -10.18 7.69 12.78
CA ASP A 66 -11.31 7.21 13.57
C ASP A 66 -10.84 6.09 14.50
N ALA A 67 -10.92 6.35 15.79
CA ALA A 67 -10.45 5.43 16.83
C ALA A 67 -11.19 4.09 16.84
N GLU A 68 -12.44 4.08 16.38
CA GLU A 68 -13.26 2.86 16.30
C GLU A 68 -12.67 1.83 15.33
N PHE A 69 -12.04 2.31 14.25
CA PHE A 69 -11.47 1.46 13.20
C PHE A 69 -9.96 1.26 13.31
N VAL A 70 -9.41 1.44 14.50
CA VAL A 70 -8.00 1.18 14.75
C VAL A 70 -7.78 -0.30 15.09
N GLY A 71 -6.92 -0.94 14.31
CA GLY A 71 -6.35 -2.26 14.58
C GLY A 71 -4.94 -2.16 15.12
N ARG A 72 -4.50 -3.23 15.77
CA ARG A 72 -3.12 -3.39 16.25
C ARG A 72 -2.66 -4.80 15.92
N ASP A 73 -1.49 -4.89 15.32
CA ASP A 73 -0.78 -6.13 15.08
C ASP A 73 0.72 -5.83 15.23
N PRO A 74 1.45 -6.45 16.15
CA PRO A 74 2.86 -6.15 16.39
C PRO A 74 3.76 -6.74 15.30
N VAL A 75 3.46 -6.43 14.05
CA VAL A 75 4.14 -6.93 12.86
C VAL A 75 4.76 -5.77 12.07
N LEU A 76 5.98 -5.96 11.64
CA LEU A 76 6.65 -5.16 10.61
C LEU A 76 6.78 -6.01 9.34
N LEU A 77 6.26 -5.52 8.24
CA LEU A 77 6.50 -6.12 6.93
C LEU A 77 7.67 -5.41 6.27
N LEU A 78 8.65 -6.17 5.82
CA LEU A 78 9.82 -5.67 5.10
C LEU A 78 9.89 -6.35 3.73
N GLY A 79 10.12 -5.60 2.68
CA GLY A 79 10.27 -6.16 1.34
C GLY A 79 10.87 -5.18 0.34
N GLU A 80 11.58 -5.71 -0.65
CA GLU A 80 12.15 -4.91 -1.74
C GLU A 80 11.08 -4.36 -2.68
N ASN A 81 10.00 -5.11 -2.87
CA ASN A 81 8.90 -4.70 -3.74
C ASN A 81 7.75 -4.11 -2.90
N PRO A 82 7.46 -2.80 -2.99
CA PRO A 82 6.40 -2.15 -2.24
C PRO A 82 5.01 -2.70 -2.55
N ILE A 83 4.79 -3.23 -3.77
CA ILE A 83 3.52 -3.84 -4.17
C ILE A 83 3.28 -5.14 -3.38
N SER A 84 4.32 -5.95 -3.19
CA SER A 84 4.24 -7.16 -2.36
C SER A 84 4.01 -6.84 -0.89
N VAL A 85 4.67 -5.80 -0.38
CA VAL A 85 4.46 -5.33 1.01
C VAL A 85 3.02 -4.86 1.21
N ASP A 86 2.48 -4.09 0.28
CA ASP A 86 1.08 -3.63 0.32
C ASP A 86 0.09 -4.80 0.21
N TYR A 87 0.42 -5.84 -0.56
CA TYR A 87 -0.41 -7.03 -0.68
C TYR A 87 -0.57 -7.77 0.66
N PHE A 88 0.53 -7.97 1.39
CA PHE A 88 0.46 -8.58 2.73
C PHE A 88 -0.20 -7.65 3.75
N GLY A 89 0.04 -6.35 3.67
CA GLY A 89 -0.68 -5.34 4.46
C GLY A 89 -2.20 -5.40 4.23
N LEU A 90 -2.64 -5.59 2.98
CA LEU A 90 -4.05 -5.77 2.66
C LEU A 90 -4.67 -6.99 3.37
N GLN A 91 -3.93 -8.09 3.50
CA GLN A 91 -4.42 -9.28 4.20
C GLN A 91 -4.69 -8.97 5.67
N VAL A 92 -3.80 -8.26 6.36
CA VAL A 92 -3.99 -7.84 7.76
C VAL A 92 -5.20 -6.91 7.89
N LEU A 93 -5.33 -5.92 6.99
CA LEU A 93 -6.50 -5.04 6.96
C LEU A 93 -7.80 -5.81 6.73
N THR A 94 -7.78 -6.78 5.84
CA THR A 94 -8.96 -7.61 5.52
C THR A 94 -9.40 -8.43 6.73
N LEU A 95 -8.47 -9.07 7.42
CA LEU A 95 -8.76 -9.81 8.65
C LEU A 95 -9.36 -8.93 9.75
N ALA A 96 -8.85 -7.71 9.92
CA ALA A 96 -9.40 -6.76 10.88
C ALA A 96 -10.83 -6.33 10.51
N ARG A 97 -11.11 -6.14 9.22
CA ARG A 97 -12.46 -5.81 8.72
C ARG A 97 -13.43 -6.96 8.96
N GLU A 98 -13.04 -8.19 8.63
CA GLU A 98 -13.88 -9.39 8.82
C GLU A 98 -14.23 -9.63 10.28
N LYS A 99 -13.29 -9.42 11.21
CA LYS A 99 -13.54 -9.48 12.65
C LYS A 99 -14.61 -8.50 13.13
N ARG A 100 -14.88 -7.44 12.36
CA ARG A 100 -15.93 -6.44 12.60
C ARG A 100 -17.17 -6.65 11.72
N GLY A 101 -17.30 -7.78 11.03
CA GLY A 101 -18.42 -8.06 10.14
C GLY A 101 -18.45 -7.19 8.87
N MET A 102 -17.35 -6.52 8.54
CA MET A 102 -17.24 -5.70 7.36
C MET A 102 -16.81 -6.52 6.15
N LYS A 103 -17.21 -6.08 4.95
CA LYS A 103 -16.80 -6.74 3.71
C LYS A 103 -15.27 -6.81 3.59
N ALA A 104 -14.77 -7.99 3.29
CA ALA A 104 -13.37 -8.22 2.92
C ALA A 104 -12.96 -7.36 1.72
N ARG A 105 -11.71 -6.93 1.71
CA ARG A 105 -11.08 -6.33 0.52
C ARG A 105 -10.26 -7.40 -0.19
N LYS A 106 -10.58 -7.67 -1.43
CA LYS A 106 -9.83 -8.62 -2.25
C LYS A 106 -8.75 -7.91 -3.04
N PRO A 107 -7.62 -8.58 -3.33
CA PRO A 107 -6.57 -7.99 -4.18
C PRO A 107 -7.09 -7.51 -5.54
N GLU A 108 -8.07 -8.21 -6.12
CA GLU A 108 -8.67 -7.87 -7.41
C GLU A 108 -9.44 -6.54 -7.37
N ASP A 109 -9.91 -6.13 -6.19
CA ASP A 109 -10.61 -4.86 -5.98
C ASP A 109 -9.63 -3.67 -5.84
N VAL A 110 -8.32 -3.93 -5.78
CA VAL A 110 -7.27 -2.92 -5.56
C VAL A 110 -6.58 -2.61 -6.87
N LEU A 111 -6.98 -1.50 -7.48
CA LEU A 111 -6.52 -1.12 -8.82
C LEU A 111 -5.00 -1.00 -8.95
N ILE A 112 -4.30 -0.61 -7.89
CA ILE A 112 -2.85 -0.49 -7.92
C ILE A 112 -2.15 -1.82 -8.23
N PHE A 113 -2.69 -2.95 -7.77
CA PHE A 113 -2.10 -4.26 -8.06
C PHE A 113 -2.25 -4.64 -9.53
N ARG A 114 -3.39 -4.30 -10.13
CA ARG A 114 -3.60 -4.50 -11.56
C ARG A 114 -2.64 -3.65 -12.39
N TYR A 115 -2.58 -2.34 -12.12
CA TYR A 115 -1.69 -1.44 -12.86
C TYR A 115 -0.22 -1.78 -12.65
N ALA A 116 0.18 -2.17 -11.44
CA ALA A 116 1.55 -2.61 -11.17
C ALA A 116 1.94 -3.82 -12.04
N LYS A 117 1.04 -4.79 -12.16
CA LYS A 117 1.25 -5.95 -13.05
C LYS A 117 1.36 -5.52 -14.52
N GLU A 118 0.45 -4.68 -15.01
CA GLU A 118 0.45 -4.17 -16.38
C GLU A 118 1.74 -3.41 -16.74
N LEU A 119 2.32 -2.70 -15.75
CA LEU A 119 3.57 -1.94 -15.90
C LEU A 119 4.84 -2.75 -15.57
N GLY A 120 4.72 -4.04 -15.28
CA GLY A 120 5.87 -4.90 -14.99
C GLY A 120 6.53 -4.66 -13.62
N LEU A 121 5.82 -4.03 -12.68
CA LEU A 121 6.32 -3.77 -11.33
C LEU A 121 6.19 -4.97 -10.38
N GLY A 122 5.58 -6.05 -10.84
CA GLY A 122 5.36 -7.30 -10.12
C GLY A 122 3.91 -7.74 -10.11
N ASP A 123 3.71 -9.04 -9.87
CA ASP A 123 2.39 -9.64 -9.67
C ASP A 123 2.28 -10.09 -8.21
N VAL A 124 1.18 -9.76 -7.56
CA VAL A 124 0.91 -10.19 -6.18
C VAL A 124 0.85 -11.72 -6.01
N LYS A 125 0.60 -12.45 -7.10
CA LYS A 125 0.62 -13.92 -7.11
C LYS A 125 2.01 -14.50 -6.89
N ASP A 126 3.04 -13.74 -7.19
CA ASP A 126 4.44 -14.14 -7.02
C ASP A 126 5.01 -13.73 -5.65
N ALA A 127 4.24 -12.97 -4.87
CA ALA A 127 4.65 -12.50 -3.56
C ALA A 127 4.75 -13.69 -2.58
N LYS A 128 5.85 -13.74 -1.84
CA LYS A 128 6.11 -14.74 -0.81
C LYS A 128 6.39 -14.05 0.51
N LEU A 129 5.83 -14.61 1.58
CA LEU A 129 6.09 -14.15 2.95
C LEU A 129 7.02 -15.14 3.64
N PHE A 130 8.01 -14.61 4.34
CA PHE A 130 8.93 -15.37 5.17
C PHE A 130 8.91 -14.76 6.57
N ASP A 131 8.71 -15.58 7.58
CA ASP A 131 8.87 -15.16 8.96
C ASP A 131 10.36 -15.07 9.30
N LEU A 132 10.76 -13.94 9.85
CA LEU A 132 12.10 -13.78 10.40
C LEU A 132 12.06 -14.16 11.90
N PRO A 133 13.09 -14.87 12.37
CA PRO A 133 13.20 -15.28 13.77
C PRO A 133 13.34 -14.10 14.72
#